data_9f1d001ed77d8bac8ce3b973105c57b3
#
_entry.id   9f1d001ed77d8bac8ce3b973105c57b3
#
_cell.length_a   1.000
_cell.length_b   1.000
_cell.length_c   1.000
_cell.angle_alpha   90.00
_cell.angle_beta   90.00
_cell.angle_gamma   90.00
#
_symmetry.space_group_name_H-M   'P 1'
#
loop_
_entity.id
_entity.type
_entity.pdbx_description
1 polymer ?
#
loop_
_entity_poly.entity_id
_entity_poly.type
_entity_poly.pdbx_seq_one_letter_code
_entity_poly.pdbx_strand_id
1 'polypeptide(L)'
;MNDTFFNRMLATNAGAGALALRVPVGIIFAAHGAQKLFGWFGGYGLEGTGQFFGSVGLHPGYLMALLAGAVEFFGGLALVFGLLVRPAAAALAFAMLIAIFAVHFSQGFFLDKGGYEYALALFAASVSLLFSGGGRHSADVALAARSGGGR
;
A
#
# COMPACT_ATOMS: atom_id res chain seq x y z
N MET A 1 8.15 -15.81 -20.20
CA MET A 1 8.00 -15.30 -18.81
C MET A 1 7.78 -16.52 -17.95
N ASN A 2 8.69 -16.79 -17.00
CA ASN A 2 8.66 -18.06 -16.28
C ASN A 2 7.40 -18.17 -15.43
N ASP A 3 6.52 -19.12 -15.77
CA ASP A 3 5.28 -19.44 -15.05
C ASP A 3 5.48 -19.56 -13.53
N THR A 4 6.68 -19.97 -13.11
CA THR A 4 7.07 -20.14 -11.71
C THR A 4 7.16 -18.83 -10.93
N PHE A 5 7.65 -17.73 -11.53
CA PHE A 5 7.75 -16.42 -10.85
C PHE A 5 6.36 -15.80 -10.68
N PHE A 6 5.57 -15.78 -11.76
CA PHE A 6 4.21 -15.27 -11.74
C PHE A 6 3.33 -16.02 -10.74
N ASN A 7 3.39 -17.36 -10.72
CA ASN A 7 2.66 -18.18 -9.77
C ASN A 7 3.05 -17.92 -8.32
N ARG A 8 4.32 -17.62 -8.03
CA ARG A 8 4.75 -17.22 -6.68
C ARG A 8 4.18 -15.88 -6.24
N MET A 9 4.02 -14.94 -7.17
CA MET A 9 3.42 -13.64 -6.86
C MET A 9 1.93 -13.74 -6.54
N LEU A 10 1.21 -14.67 -7.20
CA LEU A 10 -0.22 -14.92 -6.96
C LEU A 10 -0.47 -15.92 -5.82
N ALA A 11 0.56 -16.61 -5.33
CA ALA A 11 0.41 -17.61 -4.29
C ALA A 11 -0.11 -16.99 -2.99
N THR A 12 -0.98 -17.72 -2.31
CA THR A 12 -1.46 -17.33 -0.99
C THR A 12 -1.44 -18.52 -0.02
N ASN A 13 -1.00 -18.26 1.21
CA ASN A 13 -1.04 -19.21 2.32
C ASN A 13 -2.14 -18.85 3.31
N ALA A 14 -2.89 -17.78 3.05
CA ALA A 14 -3.87 -17.23 3.97
C ALA A 14 -5.30 -17.69 3.64
N GLY A 15 -6.07 -17.90 4.70
CA GLY A 15 -7.51 -18.13 4.62
C GLY A 15 -8.30 -16.82 4.52
N ALA A 16 -9.51 -16.81 5.11
CA ALA A 16 -10.39 -15.63 5.15
C ALA A 16 -9.82 -14.46 5.97
N GLY A 17 -8.86 -14.71 6.87
CA GLY A 17 -8.23 -13.65 7.66
C GLY A 17 -7.51 -12.60 6.83
N ALA A 18 -6.93 -12.99 5.69
CA ALA A 18 -6.31 -12.04 4.77
C ALA A 18 -7.34 -11.06 4.17
N LEU A 19 -8.57 -11.49 3.91
CA LEU A 19 -9.64 -10.62 3.44
C LEU A 19 -9.99 -9.56 4.49
N ALA A 20 -10.13 -9.97 5.75
CA ALA A 20 -10.45 -9.08 6.87
C ALA A 20 -9.35 -8.03 7.10
N LEU A 21 -8.10 -8.35 6.82
CA LEU A 21 -6.97 -7.42 6.93
C LEU A 21 -6.84 -6.52 5.69
N ARG A 22 -6.82 -7.10 4.48
CA ARG A 22 -6.49 -6.37 3.26
C ARG A 22 -7.55 -5.36 2.84
N VAL A 23 -8.84 -5.65 3.09
CA VAL A 23 -9.91 -4.74 2.64
C VAL A 23 -9.88 -3.42 3.43
N PRO A 24 -9.93 -3.41 4.78
CA PRO A 24 -9.83 -2.15 5.53
C PRO A 24 -8.51 -1.42 5.28
N VAL A 25 -7.38 -2.12 5.29
CA VAL A 25 -6.06 -1.54 5.04
C VAL A 25 -5.97 -0.95 3.63
N GLY A 26 -6.52 -1.65 2.63
CA GLY A 26 -6.58 -1.16 1.26
C GLY A 26 -7.44 0.09 1.11
N ILE A 27 -8.59 0.17 1.79
CA ILE A 27 -9.45 1.36 1.82
C ILE A 27 -8.69 2.55 2.44
N ILE A 28 -7.98 2.33 3.54
CA ILE A 28 -7.18 3.37 4.19
C ILE A 28 -6.13 3.91 3.21
N PHE A 29 -5.34 3.04 2.58
CA PHE A 29 -4.33 3.45 1.63
C PHE A 29 -4.93 4.19 0.42
N ALA A 30 -6.01 3.66 -0.17
CA ALA A 30 -6.67 4.30 -1.30
C ALA A 30 -7.19 5.70 -0.95
N ALA A 31 -7.76 5.88 0.25
CA ALA A 31 -8.21 7.18 0.72
C ALA A 31 -7.04 8.17 0.90
N HIS A 32 -5.93 7.74 1.53
CA HIS A 32 -4.74 8.59 1.69
C HIS A 32 -4.06 8.91 0.35
N GLY A 33 -4.03 7.95 -0.59
CA GLY A 33 -3.56 8.19 -1.95
C GLY A 33 -4.44 9.21 -2.69
N ALA A 34 -5.77 9.10 -2.55
CA ALA A 34 -6.72 10.04 -3.13
C ALA A 34 -6.58 11.46 -2.55
N GLN A 35 -6.28 11.59 -1.26
CA GLN A 35 -5.96 12.88 -0.63
C GLN A 35 -4.73 13.53 -1.28
N LYS A 36 -3.68 12.75 -1.54
CA LYS A 36 -2.44 13.25 -2.14
C LYS A 36 -2.59 13.58 -3.62
N LEU A 37 -3.29 12.72 -4.39
CA LEU A 37 -3.42 12.88 -5.84
C LEU A 37 -4.46 13.92 -6.24
N PHE A 38 -5.65 13.84 -5.61
CA PHE A 38 -6.85 14.54 -6.07
C PHE A 38 -7.35 15.58 -5.08
N GLY A 39 -6.81 15.64 -3.87
CA GLY A 39 -7.30 16.52 -2.82
C GLY A 39 -8.66 16.06 -2.22
N TRP A 40 -9.09 14.82 -2.47
CA TRP A 40 -10.35 14.30 -1.93
C TRP A 40 -10.27 14.16 -0.41
N PHE A 41 -11.44 14.07 0.23
CA PHE A 41 -11.56 13.87 1.68
C PHE A 41 -10.80 14.91 2.52
N GLY A 42 -10.72 16.16 2.03
CA GLY A 42 -9.98 17.22 2.72
C GLY A 42 -8.46 17.15 2.56
N GLY A 43 -7.96 16.42 1.57
CA GLY A 43 -6.54 16.36 1.25
C GLY A 43 -6.04 17.60 0.50
N TYR A 44 -4.72 17.71 0.39
CA TYR A 44 -4.05 18.89 -0.22
C TYR A 44 -3.80 18.75 -1.72
N GLY A 45 -4.11 17.60 -2.33
CA GLY A 45 -3.77 17.31 -3.73
C GLY A 45 -2.25 17.26 -3.97
N LEU A 46 -1.87 17.11 -5.22
CA LEU A 46 -0.44 17.00 -5.59
C LEU A 46 0.37 18.24 -5.25
N GLU A 47 -0.20 19.41 -5.47
CA GLU A 47 0.50 20.68 -5.24
C GLU A 47 0.84 20.86 -3.75
N GLY A 48 -0.17 20.83 -2.87
CA GLY A 48 0.04 21.01 -1.44
C GLY A 48 0.84 19.87 -0.80
N THR A 49 0.61 18.63 -1.23
CA THR A 49 1.41 17.48 -0.77
C THR A 49 2.86 17.61 -1.23
N GLY A 50 3.10 18.09 -2.46
CA GLY A 50 4.44 18.32 -2.98
C GLY A 50 5.21 19.40 -2.21
N GLN A 51 4.54 20.51 -1.87
CA GLN A 51 5.12 21.56 -1.02
C GLN A 51 5.51 21.01 0.37
N PHE A 52 4.61 20.26 0.99
CA PHE A 52 4.88 19.60 2.26
C PHE A 52 6.06 18.63 2.17
N PHE A 53 6.11 17.78 1.15
CA PHE A 53 7.22 16.83 0.98
C PHE A 53 8.55 17.54 0.76
N GLY A 54 8.56 18.64 -0.02
CA GLY A 54 9.73 19.49 -0.16
C GLY A 54 10.21 20.06 1.15
N SER A 55 9.29 20.48 2.05
CA SER A 55 9.63 21.04 3.35
C SER A 55 10.27 20.03 4.33
N VAL A 56 9.98 18.73 4.16
CA VAL A 56 10.57 17.65 4.96
C VAL A 56 11.77 16.97 4.27
N GLY A 57 12.29 17.57 3.19
CA GLY A 57 13.50 17.11 2.52
C GLY A 57 13.30 16.05 1.43
N LEU A 58 12.07 15.72 1.07
CA LEU A 58 11.76 14.80 -0.03
C LEU A 58 11.71 15.57 -1.37
N HIS A 59 12.82 15.62 -2.07
CA HIS A 59 12.94 16.35 -3.34
C HIS A 59 13.07 15.44 -4.57
N PRO A 60 12.48 15.81 -5.71
CA PRO A 60 11.53 16.91 -5.95
C PRO A 60 10.16 16.61 -5.32
N GLY A 61 9.63 17.53 -4.50
CA GLY A 61 8.44 17.28 -3.68
C GLY A 61 7.21 16.86 -4.48
N TYR A 62 6.93 17.50 -5.62
CA TYR A 62 5.80 17.15 -6.49
C TYR A 62 5.90 15.72 -7.03
N LEU A 63 7.08 15.31 -7.49
CA LEU A 63 7.31 13.94 -7.97
C LEU A 63 7.15 12.92 -6.83
N MET A 64 7.67 13.23 -5.65
CA MET A 64 7.51 12.37 -4.48
C MET A 64 6.05 12.24 -4.05
N ALA A 65 5.28 13.34 -4.12
CA ALA A 65 3.84 13.32 -3.85
C ALA A 65 3.07 12.47 -4.88
N LEU A 66 3.42 12.58 -6.15
CA LEU A 66 2.83 11.76 -7.23
C LEU A 66 3.13 10.27 -7.01
N LEU A 67 4.38 9.92 -6.74
CA LEU A 67 4.78 8.53 -6.52
C LEU A 67 4.12 7.94 -5.27
N ALA A 68 4.17 8.65 -4.14
CA ALA A 68 3.53 8.19 -2.90
C ALA A 68 2.01 8.07 -3.07
N GLY A 69 1.38 9.09 -3.64
CA GLY A 69 -0.07 9.08 -3.90
C GLY A 69 -0.48 7.94 -4.84
N ALA A 70 0.27 7.70 -5.90
CA ALA A 70 0.00 6.62 -6.84
C ALA A 70 0.17 5.24 -6.19
N VAL A 71 1.27 5.01 -5.46
CA VAL A 71 1.51 3.75 -4.74
C VAL A 71 0.39 3.49 -3.72
N GLU A 72 0.02 4.50 -2.94
CA GLU A 72 -1.04 4.35 -1.93
C GLU A 72 -2.41 4.15 -2.58
N PHE A 73 -2.76 4.91 -3.62
CA PHE A 73 -4.07 4.81 -4.26
C PHE A 73 -4.23 3.48 -4.99
N PHE A 74 -3.36 3.19 -5.94
CA PHE A 74 -3.45 1.97 -6.74
C PHE A 74 -3.08 0.72 -5.94
N GLY A 75 -2.10 0.80 -5.05
CA GLY A 75 -1.75 -0.29 -4.13
C GLY A 75 -2.91 -0.58 -3.16
N GLY A 76 -3.56 0.45 -2.63
CA GLY A 76 -4.74 0.30 -1.80
C GLY A 76 -5.89 -0.39 -2.54
N LEU A 77 -6.21 0.03 -3.76
CA LEU A 77 -7.21 -0.64 -4.60
C LEU A 77 -6.83 -2.08 -4.91
N ALA A 78 -5.55 -2.34 -5.20
CA ALA A 78 -5.05 -3.69 -5.43
C ALA A 78 -5.29 -4.60 -4.20
N LEU A 79 -5.05 -4.09 -2.99
CA LEU A 79 -5.38 -4.80 -1.75
C LEU A 79 -6.88 -5.06 -1.61
N VAL A 80 -7.73 -4.05 -1.86
CA VAL A 80 -9.19 -4.20 -1.76
C VAL A 80 -9.68 -5.34 -2.66
N PHE A 81 -9.28 -5.34 -3.94
CA PHE A 81 -9.70 -6.37 -4.90
C PHE A 81 -8.93 -7.68 -4.75
N GLY A 82 -7.82 -7.69 -4.01
CA GLY A 82 -6.95 -8.87 -3.90
C GLY A 82 -6.20 -9.18 -5.18
N LEU A 83 -5.78 -8.14 -5.90
CA LEU A 83 -5.06 -8.23 -7.16
C LEU A 83 -3.59 -7.85 -6.95
N LEU A 84 -2.67 -8.73 -7.36
CA LEU A 84 -1.23 -8.53 -7.18
C LEU A 84 -0.87 -8.13 -5.74
N VAL A 85 -1.48 -8.83 -4.77
CA VAL A 85 -1.41 -8.44 -3.34
C VAL A 85 0.03 -8.36 -2.84
N ARG A 86 0.88 -9.31 -3.20
CA ARG A 86 2.28 -9.31 -2.73
C ARG A 86 3.09 -8.12 -3.24
N PRO A 87 3.14 -7.81 -4.54
CA PRO A 87 3.86 -6.62 -5.02
C PRO A 87 3.24 -5.31 -4.54
N ALA A 88 1.90 -5.21 -4.46
CA ALA A 88 1.25 -4.03 -3.90
C ALA A 88 1.63 -3.83 -2.43
N ALA A 89 1.58 -4.90 -1.63
CA ALA A 89 1.97 -4.86 -0.22
C ALA A 89 3.45 -4.49 -0.03
N ALA A 90 4.36 -4.97 -0.90
CA ALA A 90 5.76 -4.57 -0.86
C ALA A 90 5.96 -3.08 -1.12
N ALA A 91 5.28 -2.54 -2.15
CA ALA A 91 5.35 -1.11 -2.47
C ALA A 91 4.75 -0.24 -1.35
N LEU A 92 3.62 -0.66 -0.77
CA LEU A 92 2.99 0.03 0.36
C LEU A 92 3.85 -0.03 1.63
N ALA A 93 4.46 -1.17 1.93
CA ALA A 93 5.40 -1.29 3.05
C ALA A 93 6.59 -0.34 2.87
N PHE A 94 7.16 -0.26 1.68
CA PHE A 94 8.24 0.67 1.37
C PHE A 94 7.81 2.13 1.53
N ALA A 95 6.62 2.50 1.03
CA ALA A 95 6.06 3.84 1.21
C ALA A 95 5.89 4.18 2.71
N MET A 96 5.45 3.22 3.54
CA MET A 96 5.33 3.44 4.98
C MET A 96 6.69 3.58 5.68
N LEU A 97 7.73 2.89 5.24
CA LEU A 97 9.09 3.15 5.76
C LEU A 97 9.53 4.59 5.50
N ILE A 98 9.30 5.09 4.28
CA ILE A 98 9.61 6.50 3.98
C ILE A 98 8.77 7.44 4.86
N ALA A 99 7.47 7.18 5.01
CA ALA A 99 6.59 7.98 5.86
C ALA A 99 7.06 8.00 7.32
N ILE A 100 7.46 6.85 7.87
CA ILE A 100 7.98 6.73 9.22
C ILE A 100 9.23 7.63 9.36
N PHE A 101 10.25 7.42 8.55
CA PHE A 101 11.55 8.06 8.77
C PHE A 101 11.64 9.51 8.27
N ALA A 102 10.99 9.84 7.14
CA ALA A 102 11.09 11.17 6.57
C ALA A 102 10.06 12.16 7.13
N VAL A 103 8.90 11.68 7.62
CA VAL A 103 7.81 12.55 8.01
C VAL A 103 7.53 12.49 9.51
N HIS A 104 7.40 11.28 10.07
CA HIS A 104 6.81 11.09 11.39
C HIS A 104 7.82 10.82 12.51
N PHE A 105 9.02 10.35 12.19
CA PHE A 105 9.99 9.92 13.21
C PHE A 105 10.36 10.99 14.23
N SER A 106 10.55 12.21 13.76
CA SER A 106 10.88 13.37 14.61
C SER A 106 9.75 13.81 15.54
N GLN A 107 8.52 13.39 15.27
CA GLN A 107 7.33 13.70 16.08
C GLN A 107 7.09 12.69 17.22
N GLY A 108 7.94 11.66 17.31
CA GLY A 108 7.82 10.60 18.32
C GLY A 108 6.85 9.51 17.90
N PHE A 109 6.43 8.70 18.87
CA PHE A 109 5.63 7.50 18.60
C PHE A 109 4.13 7.81 18.37
N PHE A 110 3.51 8.58 19.27
CA PHE A 110 2.06 8.72 19.36
C PHE A 110 1.45 9.61 18.26
N LEU A 111 0.32 9.16 17.72
CA LEU A 111 -0.40 9.80 16.61
C LEU A 111 -0.92 11.20 16.97
N ASP A 112 -1.34 11.44 18.21
CA ASP A 112 -1.82 12.74 18.69
C ASP A 112 -0.79 13.87 18.52
N LYS A 113 0.49 13.50 18.46
CA LYS A 113 1.63 14.40 18.19
C LYS A 113 2.13 14.33 16.75
N GLY A 114 1.41 13.64 15.86
CA GLY A 114 1.87 13.39 14.49
C GLY A 114 2.90 12.27 14.36
N GLY A 115 3.07 11.44 15.41
CA GLY A 115 4.05 10.38 15.48
C GLY A 115 3.78 9.19 14.54
N TYR A 116 4.71 8.25 14.54
CA TYR A 116 4.77 7.20 13.52
C TYR A 116 3.97 5.93 13.82
N GLU A 117 3.27 5.80 14.95
CA GLU A 117 2.57 4.55 15.32
C GLU A 117 1.58 4.07 14.26
N TYR A 118 0.85 5.00 13.63
CA TYR A 118 -0.11 4.66 12.59
C TYR A 118 0.57 4.14 11.31
N ALA A 119 1.61 4.83 10.86
CA ALA A 119 2.41 4.37 9.73
C ALA A 119 3.09 3.02 10.01
N LEU A 120 3.52 2.78 11.26
CA LEU A 120 4.08 1.50 11.70
C LEU A 120 3.04 0.37 11.66
N ALA A 121 1.80 0.63 12.10
CA ALA A 121 0.71 -0.34 12.01
C ALA A 121 0.38 -0.71 10.56
N LEU A 122 0.33 0.27 9.65
CA LEU A 122 0.11 0.05 8.22
C LEU A 122 1.31 -0.68 7.56
N PHE A 123 2.52 -0.38 7.99
CA PHE A 123 3.72 -1.10 7.57
C PHE A 123 3.63 -2.59 7.96
N ALA A 124 3.33 -2.88 9.22
CA ALA A 124 3.21 -4.25 9.72
C ALA A 124 2.10 -5.03 8.99
N ALA A 125 0.94 -4.40 8.74
CA ALA A 125 -0.14 -4.97 7.96
C ALA A 125 0.29 -5.30 6.52
N SER A 126 1.02 -4.38 5.88
CA SER A 126 1.54 -4.57 4.52
C SER A 126 2.57 -5.70 4.48
N VAL A 127 3.49 -5.78 5.44
CA VAL A 127 4.45 -6.88 5.55
C VAL A 127 3.74 -8.23 5.78
N SER A 128 2.70 -8.27 6.59
CA SER A 128 1.89 -9.47 6.77
C SER A 128 1.28 -9.94 5.44
N LEU A 129 0.70 -9.03 4.67
CA LEU A 129 0.11 -9.34 3.36
C LEU A 129 1.16 -9.71 2.30
N LEU A 130 2.36 -9.14 2.37
CA LEU A 130 3.48 -9.53 1.50
C LEU A 130 3.83 -11.01 1.65
N PHE A 131 3.85 -11.53 2.88
CA PHE A 131 4.17 -12.93 3.13
C PHE A 131 2.97 -13.87 2.97
N SER A 132 1.78 -13.47 3.40
CA SER A 132 0.59 -14.32 3.36
C SER A 132 -0.11 -14.34 1.99
N GLY A 133 -0.01 -13.26 1.20
CA GLY A 133 -0.79 -13.08 -0.02
C GLY A 133 -2.24 -12.67 0.25
N GLY A 134 -3.05 -12.66 -0.82
CA GLY A 134 -4.41 -12.11 -0.80
C GLY A 134 -5.49 -12.97 -0.14
N GLY A 135 -5.17 -14.22 0.18
CA GLY A 135 -6.13 -15.18 0.71
C GLY A 135 -7.02 -15.80 -0.38
N ARG A 136 -7.79 -16.82 0.02
CA ARG A 136 -8.62 -17.61 -0.91
C ARG A 136 -9.70 -16.82 -1.68
N HIS A 137 -10.11 -15.66 -1.18
CA HIS A 137 -11.13 -14.80 -1.80
C HIS A 137 -10.47 -13.60 -2.52
N SER A 138 -9.35 -13.80 -3.19
CA SER A 138 -8.63 -12.78 -3.93
C SER A 138 -8.71 -12.97 -5.44
N ALA A 139 -8.58 -11.90 -6.20
CA ALA A 139 -8.46 -11.96 -7.65
C ALA A 139 -7.20 -12.75 -8.07
N ASP A 140 -6.14 -12.74 -7.26
CA ASP A 140 -4.92 -13.51 -7.48
C ASP A 140 -5.20 -15.01 -7.61
N VAL A 141 -6.07 -15.57 -6.74
CA VAL A 141 -6.47 -16.99 -6.81
C VAL A 141 -7.24 -17.28 -8.09
N ALA A 142 -8.16 -16.38 -8.46
CA ALA A 142 -8.93 -16.55 -9.69
C ALA A 142 -8.06 -16.51 -10.95
N LEU A 143 -7.04 -15.65 -10.96
CA LEU A 143 -6.07 -15.56 -12.06
C LEU A 143 -5.15 -16.79 -12.09
N ALA A 144 -4.67 -17.26 -10.94
CA ALA A 144 -3.83 -18.46 -10.85
C ALA A 144 -4.57 -19.71 -11.37
N ALA A 145 -5.86 -19.84 -11.04
CA ALA A 145 -6.69 -20.94 -11.52
C ALA A 145 -6.85 -20.93 -13.05
N ARG A 146 -6.96 -19.75 -13.66
CA ARG A 146 -7.09 -19.61 -15.13
C ARG A 146 -5.76 -19.91 -15.85
N SER A 147 -4.64 -19.55 -15.28
CA SER A 147 -3.32 -19.82 -15.86
C SER A 147 -2.88 -21.29 -15.70
N GLY A 148 -3.40 -22.02 -14.72
CA GLY A 148 -3.13 -23.47 -14.53
C GLY A 148 -4.03 -24.42 -15.32
N GLY A 149 -5.18 -23.95 -15.84
CA GLY A 149 -6.17 -24.76 -16.57
C GLY A 149 -5.91 -24.96 -18.08
N GLY A 150 -4.80 -24.47 -18.59
CA GLY A 150 -4.43 -24.54 -20.02
C GLY A 150 -3.47 -25.67 -20.37
N ARG A 151 -3.51 -26.80 -19.67
CA ARG A 151 -2.74 -28.01 -20.03
C ARG A 151 -3.62 -29.20 -20.29
#